data_1ef9934b3890b1edf15a9c2bc8d990b6
#
_entry.id   1ef9934b3890b1edf15a9c2bc8d990b6
#
_cell.length_a   1.000
_cell.length_b   1.000
_cell.length_c   1.000
_cell.angle_alpha   90.00
_cell.angle_beta   90.00
_cell.angle_gamma   90.00
#
_symmetry.space_group_name_H-M   'P 1'
#
loop_
_entity.id
_entity.type
_entity.pdbx_description
1 polymer ?
#
loop_
_entity_poly.entity_id
_entity_poly.type
_entity_poly.pdbx_seq_one_letter_code
_entity_poly.pdbx_strand_id
1 'polypeptide(L)'
;MKKNIPVKKNPILSSVDKSELLSLIGGLQKKKIVVIGDVMLDVYIKGSVARISPEAPIPVVEINEKDRKMPGGAANVACNITALGGEAAIIGTMGRDMAGRELVQELKNYGVNTSGLLALSDRPTTEKTRVIANTQQVVRYDREVKSALSEKQQNQVIQKALKAVQAADGVIFEDYNKGLLTAKVIRKVVAYAKAKKKIITVDPKFHNFFEFKGVTVMKPNMKEVTEALGPEAVGENFETIGFKVMKRLQCRSLVLTRSEHGMTLFEENQPVRTIPTVAREVFDVSGAGDTVIATLTLALTAGATLLQAAALANYAAGIEVEKLGVATVSAEELSQRLLEEMNH
;
A
#
# COMPACT_ATOMS: atom_id res chain seq x y z
N MET A 1 -19.52 -13.35 10.15
CA MET A 1 -19.71 -12.98 11.57
C MET A 1 -19.06 -11.62 11.80
N LYS A 2 -19.84 -10.61 12.17
CA LYS A 2 -19.33 -9.27 12.49
C LYS A 2 -18.57 -9.34 13.81
N LYS A 3 -17.28 -9.05 13.81
CA LYS A 3 -16.50 -8.86 15.04
C LYS A 3 -16.56 -7.39 15.43
N ASN A 4 -17.40 -7.04 16.40
CA ASN A 4 -17.30 -5.74 17.07
C ASN A 4 -16.04 -5.74 17.91
N ILE A 5 -15.07 -4.90 17.54
CA ILE A 5 -13.84 -4.71 18.31
C ILE A 5 -14.11 -3.54 19.28
N PRO A 6 -14.05 -3.75 20.62
CA PRO A 6 -14.24 -2.64 21.55
C PRO A 6 -13.09 -1.63 21.38
N VAL A 7 -13.41 -0.40 20.99
CA VAL A 7 -12.45 0.70 20.88
C VAL A 7 -11.99 1.07 22.28
N LYS A 8 -10.80 0.60 22.67
CA LYS A 8 -10.16 1.03 23.91
C LYS A 8 -9.58 2.43 23.71
N LYS A 9 -9.94 3.39 24.57
CA LYS A 9 -9.28 4.71 24.60
C LYS A 9 -7.77 4.49 24.78
N ASN A 10 -7.00 4.91 23.79
CA ASN A 10 -5.55 4.76 23.83
C ASN A 10 -4.91 6.11 24.15
N PRO A 11 -4.07 6.19 25.22
CA PRO A 11 -3.44 7.43 25.64
C PRO A 11 -2.60 8.08 24.54
N ILE A 12 -2.01 7.29 23.63
CA ILE A 12 -1.17 7.82 22.53
C ILE A 12 -2.02 8.50 21.47
N LEU A 13 -3.13 7.90 21.02
CA LEU A 13 -4.07 8.57 20.08
C LEU A 13 -4.76 9.77 20.74
N SER A 14 -5.05 9.67 22.05
CA SER A 14 -5.62 10.80 22.82
C SER A 14 -4.62 11.95 23.01
N SER A 15 -3.31 11.70 22.88
CA SER A 15 -2.29 12.75 22.95
C SER A 15 -2.07 13.48 21.61
N VAL A 16 -2.62 12.97 20.50
CA VAL A 16 -2.57 13.64 19.20
C VAL A 16 -3.76 14.58 19.09
N ASP A 17 -3.48 15.85 18.89
CA ASP A 17 -4.52 16.85 18.70
C ASP A 17 -5.27 16.60 17.37
N LYS A 18 -6.55 16.26 17.48
CA LYS A 18 -7.40 15.97 16.31
C LYS A 18 -7.63 17.21 15.45
N SER A 19 -7.57 18.41 16.01
CA SER A 19 -7.66 19.67 15.25
C SER A 19 -6.44 19.87 14.36
N GLU A 20 -5.25 19.49 14.84
CA GLU A 20 -4.03 19.47 14.02
C GLU A 20 -4.14 18.43 12.90
N LEU A 21 -4.70 17.24 13.17
CA LEU A 21 -4.93 16.22 12.15
C LEU A 21 -5.88 16.71 11.05
N LEU A 22 -6.96 17.41 11.41
CA LEU A 22 -7.88 18.02 10.45
C LEU A 22 -7.19 19.09 9.59
N SER A 23 -6.36 19.93 10.20
CA SER A 23 -5.55 20.90 9.47
C SER A 23 -4.57 20.24 8.49
N LEU A 24 -3.94 19.13 8.90
CA LEU A 24 -3.05 18.34 8.05
C LEU A 24 -3.76 17.75 6.84
N ILE A 25 -5.02 17.30 6.96
CA ILE A 25 -5.81 16.81 5.81
C ILE A 25 -5.93 17.89 4.74
N GLY A 26 -6.19 19.14 5.12
CA GLY A 26 -6.17 20.28 4.18
C GLY A 26 -4.81 20.46 3.47
N GLY A 27 -3.73 20.13 4.15
CA GLY A 27 -2.36 20.19 3.63
C GLY A 27 -1.97 19.04 2.70
N LEU A 28 -2.76 17.96 2.62
CA LEU A 28 -2.52 16.83 1.70
C LEU A 28 -2.73 17.22 0.24
N GLN A 29 -3.61 18.20 0.02
CA GLN A 29 -4.01 18.63 -1.33
C GLN A 29 -2.80 19.08 -2.14
N LYS A 30 -2.78 18.66 -3.42
CA LYS A 30 -1.75 19.01 -4.42
C LYS A 30 -0.33 18.56 -4.07
N LYS A 31 -0.13 17.75 -3.00
CA LYS A 31 1.18 17.11 -2.79
C LYS A 31 1.44 16.10 -3.89
N LYS A 32 2.61 16.18 -4.50
CA LYS A 32 2.99 15.36 -5.65
C LYS A 32 3.76 14.13 -5.18
N ILE A 33 3.15 12.97 -5.35
CA ILE A 33 3.75 11.70 -4.95
C ILE A 33 4.02 10.86 -6.20
N VAL A 34 5.22 10.31 -6.30
CA VAL A 34 5.51 9.27 -7.27
C VAL A 34 5.49 7.91 -6.59
N VAL A 35 4.65 7.01 -7.11
CA VAL A 35 4.58 5.61 -6.68
C VAL A 35 5.39 4.77 -7.68
N ILE A 36 6.36 4.01 -7.19
CA ILE A 36 7.23 3.15 -7.99
C ILE A 36 7.07 1.73 -7.50
N GLY A 37 6.49 0.86 -8.31
CA GLY A 37 6.24 -0.50 -7.85
C GLY A 37 5.48 -1.39 -8.83
N ASP A 38 5.11 -2.55 -8.31
CA ASP A 38 4.43 -3.58 -9.07
C ASP A 38 2.93 -3.25 -9.18
N VAL A 39 2.50 -2.87 -10.38
CA VAL A 39 1.09 -2.61 -10.68
C VAL A 39 0.37 -3.90 -11.04
N MET A 40 -0.91 -4.00 -10.69
CA MET A 40 -1.75 -5.14 -11.03
C MET A 40 -3.21 -4.75 -11.21
N LEU A 41 -3.96 -5.62 -11.86
CA LEU A 41 -5.41 -5.52 -12.00
C LEU A 41 -6.05 -6.58 -11.09
N ASP A 42 -6.82 -6.16 -10.11
CA ASP A 42 -7.67 -7.03 -9.31
C ASP A 42 -9.03 -7.17 -10.00
N VAL A 43 -9.44 -8.42 -10.26
CA VAL A 43 -10.71 -8.75 -10.93
C VAL A 43 -11.57 -9.55 -9.97
N TYR A 44 -12.81 -9.11 -9.80
CA TYR A 44 -13.82 -9.80 -8.98
C TYR A 44 -14.95 -10.29 -9.88
N ILE A 45 -15.06 -11.60 -9.99
CA ILE A 45 -16.13 -12.29 -10.71
C ILE A 45 -17.12 -12.79 -9.67
N LYS A 46 -18.35 -12.27 -9.73
CA LYS A 46 -19.41 -12.66 -8.80
C LYS A 46 -20.47 -13.51 -9.48
N GLY A 47 -20.91 -14.51 -8.76
CA GLY A 47 -21.94 -15.44 -9.22
C GLY A 47 -22.58 -16.21 -8.08
N SER A 48 -23.29 -17.27 -8.44
CA SER A 48 -23.90 -18.22 -7.51
C SER A 48 -23.51 -19.64 -7.85
N VAL A 49 -23.56 -20.54 -6.87
CA VAL A 49 -23.36 -21.98 -7.07
C VAL A 49 -24.70 -22.68 -6.85
N ALA A 50 -25.25 -23.26 -7.92
CA ALA A 50 -26.48 -24.03 -7.87
C ALA A 50 -26.25 -25.56 -8.02
N ARG A 51 -25.09 -25.99 -8.53
CA ARG A 51 -24.79 -27.39 -8.83
C ARG A 51 -23.31 -27.72 -8.74
N ILE A 52 -23.00 -29.00 -8.59
CA ILE A 52 -21.66 -29.56 -8.77
C ILE A 52 -21.50 -29.98 -10.23
N SER A 53 -20.31 -29.84 -10.78
CA SER A 53 -19.99 -30.24 -12.15
C SER A 53 -20.14 -31.76 -12.31
N PRO A 54 -20.76 -32.26 -13.42
CA PRO A 54 -20.72 -33.67 -13.74
C PRO A 54 -19.33 -34.17 -14.19
N GLU A 55 -18.42 -33.28 -14.52
CA GLU A 55 -17.07 -33.61 -15.01
C GLU A 55 -16.06 -33.81 -13.88
N ALA A 56 -16.27 -33.18 -12.73
CA ALA A 56 -15.41 -33.28 -11.55
C ALA A 56 -16.16 -32.80 -10.29
N PRO A 57 -15.74 -33.18 -9.07
CA PRO A 57 -16.38 -32.77 -7.82
C PRO A 57 -16.07 -31.31 -7.45
N ILE A 58 -16.36 -30.39 -8.35
CA ILE A 58 -16.15 -28.93 -8.19
C ILE A 58 -17.45 -28.17 -8.38
N PRO A 59 -17.65 -27.03 -7.68
CA PRO A 59 -18.82 -26.19 -7.89
C PRO A 59 -18.79 -25.52 -9.26
N VAL A 60 -19.96 -25.41 -9.90
CA VAL A 60 -20.17 -24.58 -11.10
C VAL A 60 -20.65 -23.22 -10.64
N VAL A 61 -19.84 -22.19 -10.90
CA VAL A 61 -20.21 -20.80 -10.59
C VAL A 61 -20.89 -20.21 -11.81
N GLU A 62 -22.17 -19.87 -11.67
CA GLU A 62 -22.95 -19.16 -12.68
C GLU A 62 -22.78 -17.66 -12.48
N ILE A 63 -22.12 -16.99 -13.46
CA ILE A 63 -21.81 -15.55 -13.37
C ILE A 63 -23.09 -14.78 -13.72
N ASN A 64 -23.50 -13.90 -12.81
CA ASN A 64 -24.75 -13.14 -12.92
C ASN A 64 -24.54 -11.60 -12.78
N GLU A 65 -23.32 -11.17 -12.52
CA GLU A 65 -22.95 -9.74 -12.45
C GLU A 65 -21.78 -9.46 -13.42
N LYS A 66 -21.66 -8.19 -13.82
CA LYS A 66 -20.49 -7.75 -14.58
C LYS A 66 -19.24 -7.80 -13.68
N ASP A 67 -18.12 -8.23 -14.26
CA ASP A 67 -16.84 -8.24 -13.57
C ASP A 67 -16.48 -6.85 -13.02
N ARG A 68 -16.11 -6.80 -11.75
CA ARG A 68 -15.57 -5.58 -11.15
C ARG A 68 -14.05 -5.63 -11.24
N LYS A 69 -13.46 -4.62 -11.89
CA LYS A 69 -12.02 -4.49 -12.09
C LYS A 69 -11.51 -3.29 -11.33
N MET A 70 -10.40 -3.46 -10.62
CA MET A 70 -9.84 -2.43 -9.74
C MET A 70 -8.32 -2.39 -9.83
N PRO A 71 -7.71 -1.20 -9.75
CA PRO A 71 -6.26 -1.09 -9.58
C PRO A 71 -5.81 -1.74 -8.29
N GLY A 72 -4.75 -2.59 -8.35
CA GLY A 72 -4.17 -3.28 -7.21
C GLY A 72 -2.67 -3.00 -7.06
N GLY A 73 -2.11 -3.29 -5.90
CA GLY A 73 -0.71 -3.04 -5.56
C GLY A 73 -0.34 -1.57 -5.70
N ALA A 74 0.78 -1.25 -6.35
CA ALA A 74 1.22 0.12 -6.55
C ALA A 74 0.16 1.01 -7.23
N ALA A 75 -0.71 0.43 -8.06
CA ALA A 75 -1.82 1.15 -8.68
C ALA A 75 -2.89 1.55 -7.67
N ASN A 76 -3.20 0.69 -6.68
CA ASN A 76 -4.12 1.02 -5.59
C ASN A 76 -3.55 2.13 -4.69
N VAL A 77 -2.25 2.08 -4.36
CA VAL A 77 -1.58 3.16 -3.62
C VAL A 77 -1.74 4.50 -4.33
N ALA A 78 -1.54 4.54 -5.66
CA ALA A 78 -1.70 5.77 -6.44
C ALA A 78 -3.16 6.28 -6.43
N CYS A 79 -4.15 5.39 -6.49
CA CYS A 79 -5.57 5.75 -6.37
C CYS A 79 -5.91 6.32 -4.97
N ASN A 80 -5.35 5.75 -3.91
CA ASN A 80 -5.54 6.29 -2.56
C ASN A 80 -4.95 7.70 -2.40
N ILE A 81 -3.78 7.96 -3.00
CA ILE A 81 -3.19 9.31 -3.00
C ILE A 81 -4.13 10.33 -3.63
N THR A 82 -4.70 10.02 -4.81
CA THR A 82 -5.61 10.94 -5.50
C THR A 82 -6.93 11.11 -4.76
N ALA A 83 -7.48 10.05 -4.18
CA ALA A 83 -8.71 10.11 -3.37
C ALA A 83 -8.54 11.01 -2.14
N LEU A 84 -7.32 11.05 -1.54
CA LEU A 84 -6.97 11.92 -0.43
C LEU A 84 -6.64 13.37 -0.88
N GLY A 85 -6.77 13.70 -2.18
CA GLY A 85 -6.55 15.03 -2.73
C GLY A 85 -5.10 15.32 -3.18
N GLY A 86 -4.19 14.35 -3.12
CA GLY A 86 -2.84 14.46 -3.67
C GLY A 86 -2.80 14.27 -5.19
N GLU A 87 -1.66 14.55 -5.79
CA GLU A 87 -1.35 14.25 -7.19
C GLU A 87 -0.46 13.02 -7.27
N ALA A 88 -0.91 11.95 -7.93
CA ALA A 88 -0.15 10.72 -8.08
C ALA A 88 0.41 10.54 -9.50
N ALA A 89 1.71 10.21 -9.59
CA ALA A 89 2.32 9.66 -10.79
C ALA A 89 2.80 8.24 -10.52
N ILE A 90 2.54 7.29 -11.44
CA ILE A 90 2.91 5.91 -11.27
C ILE A 90 4.02 5.48 -12.22
N ILE A 91 5.03 4.78 -11.68
CA ILE A 91 6.10 4.12 -12.42
C ILE A 91 5.96 2.62 -12.19
N GLY A 92 5.64 1.90 -13.25
CA GLY A 92 5.38 0.46 -13.19
C GLY A 92 5.55 -0.20 -14.55
N THR A 93 5.35 -1.50 -14.60
CA THR A 93 5.34 -2.26 -15.85
C THR A 93 4.04 -3.01 -16.01
N MET A 94 3.53 -3.08 -17.24
CA MET A 94 2.34 -3.81 -17.62
C MET A 94 2.55 -4.52 -18.96
N GLY A 95 1.71 -5.48 -19.28
CA GLY A 95 1.68 -6.12 -20.59
C GLY A 95 1.06 -5.23 -21.67
N ARG A 96 1.32 -5.56 -22.92
CA ARG A 96 0.59 -5.02 -24.10
C ARG A 96 -0.70 -5.80 -24.36
N ASP A 97 -1.48 -6.06 -23.31
CA ASP A 97 -2.68 -6.89 -23.31
C ASP A 97 -3.92 -6.10 -22.92
N MET A 98 -5.07 -6.77 -22.84
CA MET A 98 -6.35 -6.15 -22.48
C MET A 98 -6.33 -5.66 -21.03
N ALA A 99 -5.81 -6.49 -20.11
CA ALA A 99 -5.71 -6.14 -18.70
C ALA A 99 -4.87 -4.86 -18.46
N GLY A 100 -3.79 -4.68 -19.24
CA GLY A 100 -2.98 -3.46 -19.18
C GLY A 100 -3.73 -2.22 -19.69
N ARG A 101 -4.53 -2.35 -20.75
CA ARG A 101 -5.39 -1.24 -21.21
C ARG A 101 -6.46 -0.85 -20.20
N GLU A 102 -7.10 -1.86 -19.59
CA GLU A 102 -8.11 -1.68 -18.55
C GLU A 102 -7.50 -1.04 -17.30
N LEU A 103 -6.35 -1.50 -16.84
CA LEU A 103 -5.62 -0.90 -15.72
C LEU A 103 -5.31 0.58 -15.96
N VAL A 104 -4.83 0.93 -17.16
CA VAL A 104 -4.56 2.34 -17.51
C VAL A 104 -5.84 3.17 -17.52
N GLN A 105 -6.95 2.61 -18.01
CA GLN A 105 -8.23 3.30 -18.01
C GLN A 105 -8.72 3.56 -16.58
N GLU A 106 -8.67 2.55 -15.72
CA GLU A 106 -9.07 2.71 -14.32
C GLU A 106 -8.19 3.73 -13.58
N LEU A 107 -6.87 3.68 -13.75
CA LEU A 107 -5.96 4.67 -13.18
C LEU A 107 -6.27 6.11 -13.63
N LYS A 108 -6.63 6.30 -14.91
CA LYS A 108 -7.06 7.60 -15.43
C LYS A 108 -8.38 8.08 -14.83
N ASN A 109 -9.32 7.16 -14.60
CA ASN A 109 -10.60 7.47 -13.93
C ASN A 109 -10.37 8.03 -12.51
N TYR A 110 -9.30 7.56 -11.82
CA TYR A 110 -8.85 8.10 -10.54
C TYR A 110 -7.96 9.36 -10.65
N GLY A 111 -7.70 9.87 -11.85
CA GLY A 111 -6.84 11.04 -12.05
C GLY A 111 -5.34 10.78 -11.89
N VAL A 112 -4.89 9.52 -11.90
CA VAL A 112 -3.49 9.15 -11.77
C VAL A 112 -2.73 9.41 -13.07
N ASN A 113 -1.55 10.05 -12.99
CA ASN A 113 -0.66 10.21 -14.13
C ASN A 113 0.04 8.90 -14.49
N THR A 114 -0.39 8.29 -15.60
CA THR A 114 0.07 6.98 -16.09
C THR A 114 1.26 7.04 -17.05
N SER A 115 1.83 8.22 -17.35
CA SER A 115 2.93 8.39 -18.32
C SER A 115 4.21 7.63 -17.96
N GLY A 116 4.33 7.24 -16.69
CA GLY A 116 5.44 6.44 -16.17
C GLY A 116 5.33 4.95 -16.43
N LEU A 117 4.16 4.44 -16.80
CA LEU A 117 3.97 3.02 -17.09
C LEU A 117 4.75 2.60 -18.35
N LEU A 118 5.39 1.44 -18.28
CA LEU A 118 6.12 0.82 -19.37
C LEU A 118 5.37 -0.43 -19.84
N ALA A 119 4.82 -0.37 -21.07
CA ALA A 119 4.14 -1.51 -21.67
C ALA A 119 5.15 -2.47 -22.31
N LEU A 120 5.20 -3.71 -21.83
CA LEU A 120 6.11 -4.76 -22.24
C LEU A 120 5.40 -5.81 -23.09
N SER A 121 6.10 -6.38 -24.07
CA SER A 121 5.56 -7.44 -24.93
C SER A 121 5.94 -8.84 -24.43
N ASP A 122 6.92 -8.94 -23.57
CA ASP A 122 7.54 -10.19 -23.07
C ASP A 122 6.99 -10.65 -21.71
N ARG A 123 6.01 -9.91 -21.16
CA ARG A 123 5.28 -10.31 -19.94
C ARG A 123 3.84 -9.80 -19.96
N PRO A 124 2.90 -10.55 -19.36
CA PRO A 124 1.53 -10.09 -19.18
C PRO A 124 1.43 -9.00 -18.11
N THR A 125 0.33 -8.26 -18.12
CA THR A 125 -0.08 -7.49 -16.96
C THR A 125 -0.38 -8.45 -15.80
N THR A 126 0.10 -8.13 -14.61
CA THR A 126 -0.26 -8.88 -13.41
C THR A 126 -1.76 -8.75 -13.16
N GLU A 127 -2.46 -9.87 -13.12
CA GLU A 127 -3.90 -9.93 -12.89
C GLU A 127 -4.20 -10.94 -11.78
N LYS A 128 -5.04 -10.54 -10.84
CA LYS A 128 -5.52 -11.38 -9.73
C LYS A 128 -7.01 -11.50 -9.79
N THR A 129 -7.51 -12.63 -10.24
CA THR A 129 -8.94 -12.88 -10.38
C THR A 129 -9.49 -13.67 -9.22
N ARG A 130 -10.46 -13.10 -8.52
CA ARG A 130 -11.20 -13.73 -7.42
C ARG A 130 -12.59 -14.08 -7.89
N VAL A 131 -12.92 -15.37 -7.81
CA VAL A 131 -14.26 -15.87 -8.11
C VAL A 131 -15.02 -16.01 -6.78
N ILE A 132 -16.12 -15.29 -6.67
CA ILE A 132 -16.95 -15.21 -5.46
C ILE A 132 -18.32 -15.77 -5.79
N ALA A 133 -18.74 -16.79 -5.05
CA ALA A 133 -20.08 -17.33 -5.11
C ALA A 133 -20.86 -16.89 -3.87
N ASN A 134 -21.94 -16.15 -4.08
CA ASN A 134 -22.69 -15.49 -3.01
C ASN A 134 -21.78 -14.60 -2.13
N THR A 135 -21.36 -15.08 -0.98
CA THR A 135 -20.48 -14.36 -0.03
C THR A 135 -19.12 -15.03 0.17
N GLN A 136 -18.86 -16.15 -0.51
CA GLN A 136 -17.65 -16.94 -0.31
C GLN A 136 -16.72 -16.89 -1.51
N GLN A 137 -15.44 -16.62 -1.29
CA GLN A 137 -14.43 -16.77 -2.32
C GLN A 137 -14.18 -18.26 -2.59
N VAL A 138 -14.50 -18.70 -3.81
CA VAL A 138 -14.36 -20.09 -4.25
C VAL A 138 -12.94 -20.40 -4.70
N VAL A 139 -12.37 -19.49 -5.50
CA VAL A 139 -11.01 -19.64 -6.05
C VAL A 139 -10.41 -18.26 -6.35
N ARG A 140 -9.09 -18.18 -6.27
CA ARG A 140 -8.30 -17.10 -6.87
C ARG A 140 -7.30 -17.70 -7.84
N TYR A 141 -7.19 -17.11 -9.03
CA TYR A 141 -6.11 -17.42 -9.96
C TYR A 141 -5.36 -16.16 -10.36
N ASP A 142 -4.03 -16.28 -10.46
CA ASP A 142 -3.14 -15.17 -10.70
C ASP A 142 -2.42 -15.40 -12.05
N ARG A 143 -2.46 -14.37 -12.92
CA ARG A 143 -1.64 -14.31 -14.13
C ARG A 143 -0.50 -13.36 -13.86
N GLU A 144 0.70 -13.86 -13.68
CA GLU A 144 1.84 -13.05 -13.30
C GLU A 144 3.18 -13.62 -13.73
N VAL A 145 4.19 -12.75 -13.86
CA VAL A 145 5.60 -13.11 -14.05
C VAL A 145 6.41 -12.46 -12.95
N LYS A 146 7.23 -13.26 -12.25
CA LYS A 146 8.04 -12.84 -11.10
C LYS A 146 9.51 -12.58 -11.43
N SER A 147 9.95 -12.94 -12.64
CA SER A 147 11.34 -12.72 -13.05
C SER A 147 11.69 -11.23 -13.10
N ALA A 148 12.94 -10.94 -12.76
CA ALA A 148 13.44 -9.56 -12.84
C ALA A 148 13.35 -9.02 -14.27
N LEU A 149 13.17 -7.73 -14.40
CA LEU A 149 13.24 -7.03 -15.67
C LEU A 149 14.63 -7.18 -16.30
N SER A 150 14.69 -7.23 -17.63
CA SER A 150 15.95 -7.17 -18.34
C SER A 150 16.69 -5.87 -18.03
N GLU A 151 18.02 -5.85 -18.24
CA GLU A 151 18.82 -4.67 -17.95
C GLU A 151 18.34 -3.42 -18.72
N LYS A 152 17.93 -3.59 -19.98
CA LYS A 152 17.37 -2.52 -20.81
C LYS A 152 16.08 -1.97 -20.20
N GLN A 153 15.17 -2.84 -19.74
CA GLN A 153 13.92 -2.45 -19.12
C GLN A 153 14.15 -1.76 -17.77
N GLN A 154 15.08 -2.27 -16.94
CA GLN A 154 15.47 -1.62 -15.68
C GLN A 154 15.98 -0.20 -15.93
N ASN A 155 16.82 0.02 -16.93
CA ASN A 155 17.34 1.34 -17.27
C ASN A 155 16.22 2.28 -17.72
N GLN A 156 15.22 1.81 -18.47
CA GLN A 156 14.04 2.58 -18.87
C GLN A 156 13.20 2.98 -17.63
N VAL A 157 12.96 2.03 -16.70
CA VAL A 157 12.26 2.31 -15.44
C VAL A 157 13.01 3.35 -14.63
N ILE A 158 14.35 3.21 -14.47
CA ILE A 158 15.18 4.16 -13.75
C ILE A 158 15.05 5.56 -14.36
N GLN A 159 15.20 5.71 -15.67
CA GLN A 159 15.09 7.02 -16.33
C GLN A 159 13.75 7.69 -16.07
N LYS A 160 12.62 6.94 -16.21
CA LYS A 160 11.28 7.45 -15.92
C LYS A 160 11.13 7.82 -14.45
N ALA A 161 11.62 6.97 -13.53
CA ALA A 161 11.58 7.20 -12.10
C ALA A 161 12.36 8.46 -11.69
N LEU A 162 13.59 8.65 -12.16
CA LEU A 162 14.38 9.83 -11.83
C LEU A 162 13.73 11.12 -12.32
N LYS A 163 13.12 11.10 -13.53
CA LYS A 163 12.36 12.25 -14.05
C LYS A 163 11.15 12.57 -13.17
N ALA A 164 10.40 11.57 -12.75
CA ALA A 164 9.21 11.75 -11.91
C ALA A 164 9.60 12.23 -10.49
N VAL A 165 10.63 11.64 -9.89
CA VAL A 165 11.17 12.03 -8.56
C VAL A 165 11.62 13.49 -8.53
N GLN A 166 12.17 14.02 -9.61
CA GLN A 166 12.58 15.42 -9.70
C GLN A 166 11.42 16.38 -9.38
N ALA A 167 10.23 16.08 -9.86
CA ALA A 167 9.03 16.93 -9.74
C ALA A 167 8.15 16.58 -8.52
N ALA A 168 8.41 15.46 -7.82
CA ALA A 168 7.61 15.00 -6.71
C ALA A 168 8.04 15.62 -5.37
N ASP A 169 7.11 15.64 -4.40
CA ASP A 169 7.39 15.96 -2.99
C ASP A 169 7.80 14.71 -2.21
N GLY A 170 7.22 13.56 -2.56
CA GLY A 170 7.50 12.26 -1.94
C GLY A 170 7.57 11.12 -2.95
N VAL A 171 8.18 10.02 -2.51
CA VAL A 171 8.36 8.78 -3.27
C VAL A 171 7.89 7.61 -2.44
N ILE A 172 7.02 6.77 -3.01
CA ILE A 172 6.62 5.50 -2.44
C ILE A 172 7.23 4.38 -3.28
N PHE A 173 7.89 3.43 -2.63
CA PHE A 173 8.23 2.15 -3.23
C PHE A 173 7.22 1.11 -2.75
N GLU A 174 6.55 0.45 -3.71
CA GLU A 174 5.52 -0.56 -3.45
C GLU A 174 5.96 -1.88 -4.07
N ASP A 175 6.51 -2.77 -3.24
CA ASP A 175 7.11 -4.04 -3.65
C ASP A 175 6.10 -5.20 -3.49
N TYR A 176 5.88 -5.94 -4.56
CA TYR A 176 5.10 -7.19 -4.57
C TYR A 176 5.91 -8.38 -5.13
N ASN A 177 7.24 -8.23 -5.23
CA ASN A 177 8.15 -9.25 -5.79
C ASN A 177 7.75 -9.70 -7.22
N LYS A 178 7.35 -8.74 -8.09
CA LYS A 178 7.03 -9.05 -9.49
C LYS A 178 8.15 -8.64 -10.45
N GLY A 179 9.33 -8.32 -9.90
CA GLY A 179 10.57 -8.15 -10.66
C GLY A 179 10.85 -6.74 -11.18
N LEU A 180 10.01 -5.74 -10.86
CA LEU A 180 10.29 -4.35 -11.17
C LEU A 180 11.36 -3.78 -10.22
N LEU A 181 11.18 -3.96 -8.92
CA LEU A 181 12.06 -3.43 -7.88
C LEU A 181 13.26 -4.36 -7.67
N THR A 182 14.22 -4.32 -8.61
CA THR A 182 15.52 -4.98 -8.45
C THR A 182 16.45 -4.13 -7.59
N ALA A 183 17.49 -4.74 -7.01
CA ALA A 183 18.51 -4.03 -6.24
C ALA A 183 19.11 -2.82 -7.01
N LYS A 184 19.31 -2.97 -8.34
CA LYS A 184 19.80 -1.89 -9.22
C LYS A 184 18.81 -0.72 -9.27
N VAL A 185 17.53 -1.00 -9.50
CA VAL A 185 16.46 0.02 -9.57
C VAL A 185 16.33 0.73 -8.23
N ILE A 186 16.21 -0.03 -7.13
CA ILE A 186 16.08 0.49 -5.78
C ILE A 186 17.22 1.43 -5.43
N ARG A 187 18.48 0.93 -5.50
CA ARG A 187 19.66 1.71 -5.11
C ARG A 187 19.79 3.02 -5.91
N LYS A 188 19.56 2.98 -7.23
CA LYS A 188 19.67 4.17 -8.09
C LYS A 188 18.62 5.22 -7.77
N VAL A 189 17.35 4.79 -7.59
CA VAL A 189 16.27 5.74 -7.35
C VAL A 189 16.31 6.27 -5.91
N VAL A 190 16.59 5.42 -4.91
CA VAL A 190 16.76 5.86 -3.51
C VAL A 190 17.88 6.87 -3.38
N ALA A 191 19.06 6.60 -3.99
CA ALA A 191 20.20 7.53 -3.96
C ALA A 191 19.83 8.91 -4.55
N TYR A 192 19.12 8.92 -5.68
CA TYR A 192 18.66 10.16 -6.30
C TYR A 192 17.62 10.91 -5.46
N ALA A 193 16.62 10.20 -4.93
CA ALA A 193 15.59 10.80 -4.09
C ALA A 193 16.19 11.40 -2.80
N LYS A 194 17.15 10.70 -2.18
CA LYS A 194 17.93 11.25 -1.04
C LYS A 194 18.70 12.52 -1.39
N ALA A 195 19.41 12.54 -2.52
CA ALA A 195 20.12 13.71 -2.98
C ALA A 195 19.20 14.92 -3.22
N LYS A 196 17.93 14.66 -3.57
CA LYS A 196 16.87 15.66 -3.74
C LYS A 196 16.08 15.95 -2.45
N LYS A 197 16.49 15.38 -1.31
CA LYS A 197 15.86 15.53 0.02
C LYS A 197 14.36 15.20 0.01
N LYS A 198 13.94 14.22 -0.80
CA LYS A 198 12.54 13.78 -0.87
C LYS A 198 12.19 12.88 0.31
N ILE A 199 10.95 12.93 0.75
CA ILE A 199 10.38 11.90 1.65
C ILE A 199 10.33 10.58 0.87
N ILE A 200 10.89 9.51 1.45
CA ILE A 200 10.94 8.19 0.83
C ILE A 200 10.30 7.19 1.77
N THR A 201 9.20 6.60 1.35
CA THR A 201 8.51 5.55 2.10
C THR A 201 8.50 4.25 1.31
N VAL A 202 8.46 3.13 2.02
CA VAL A 202 8.54 1.80 1.41
C VAL A 202 7.56 0.85 2.05
N ASP A 203 6.74 0.19 1.22
CA ASP A 203 6.03 -1.05 1.57
C ASP A 203 6.79 -2.23 0.96
N PRO A 204 7.56 -2.97 1.77
CA PRO A 204 8.50 -3.96 1.25
C PRO A 204 7.89 -5.35 1.11
N LYS A 205 8.55 -6.19 0.30
CA LYS A 205 8.51 -7.65 0.43
C LYS A 205 9.89 -8.18 0.79
N PHE A 206 9.94 -9.42 1.27
CA PHE A 206 11.15 -10.00 1.87
C PHE A 206 12.37 -10.05 0.94
N HIS A 207 12.19 -10.19 -0.38
CA HIS A 207 13.30 -10.46 -1.32
C HIS A 207 14.34 -9.33 -1.37
N ASN A 208 13.90 -8.07 -1.53
CA ASN A 208 14.79 -6.90 -1.59
C ASN A 208 14.72 -6.02 -0.33
N PHE A 209 14.24 -6.57 0.79
CA PHE A 209 13.92 -5.86 2.00
C PHE A 209 15.05 -4.93 2.47
N PHE A 210 16.28 -5.41 2.49
CA PHE A 210 17.44 -4.65 2.96
C PHE A 210 18.17 -3.83 1.89
N GLU A 211 17.61 -3.76 0.68
CA GLU A 211 18.14 -2.88 -0.38
C GLU A 211 17.71 -1.42 -0.22
N PHE A 212 16.62 -1.15 0.50
CA PHE A 212 16.06 0.18 0.73
C PHE A 212 16.79 0.96 1.83
N LYS A 213 18.11 1.11 1.69
CA LYS A 213 18.95 1.74 2.72
C LYS A 213 18.79 3.26 2.79
N GLY A 214 18.58 3.76 4.01
CA GLY A 214 18.54 5.20 4.31
C GLY A 214 17.27 5.87 3.81
N VAL A 215 16.16 5.15 3.67
CA VAL A 215 14.83 5.72 3.39
C VAL A 215 14.27 6.45 4.61
N THR A 216 13.25 7.28 4.42
CA THR A 216 12.64 8.03 5.52
C THR A 216 11.83 7.09 6.42
N VAL A 217 10.94 6.30 5.85
CA VAL A 217 10.10 5.34 6.58
C VAL A 217 10.02 4.02 5.84
N MET A 218 10.21 2.94 6.57
CA MET A 218 9.90 1.57 6.13
C MET A 218 8.62 1.12 6.82
N LYS A 219 7.66 0.54 6.07
CA LYS A 219 6.37 0.07 6.60
C LYS A 219 6.15 -1.42 6.34
N PRO A 220 6.87 -2.30 6.98
CA PRO A 220 6.60 -3.74 6.88
C PRO A 220 5.48 -4.18 7.83
N ASN A 221 4.96 -5.39 7.58
CA ASN A 221 4.23 -6.14 8.60
C ASN A 221 5.15 -7.16 9.31
N MET A 222 4.63 -7.77 10.39
CA MET A 222 5.42 -8.76 11.16
C MET A 222 5.90 -9.94 10.32
N LYS A 223 5.07 -10.43 9.40
CA LYS A 223 5.42 -11.56 8.53
C LYS A 223 6.58 -11.19 7.61
N GLU A 224 6.52 -10.04 6.96
CA GLU A 224 7.57 -9.54 6.06
C GLU A 224 8.91 -9.37 6.79
N VAL A 225 8.87 -8.85 8.00
CA VAL A 225 10.07 -8.69 8.82
C VAL A 225 10.65 -10.06 9.22
N THR A 226 9.79 -10.97 9.67
CA THR A 226 10.22 -12.32 10.06
C THR A 226 10.82 -13.09 8.89
N GLU A 227 10.20 -13.01 7.71
CA GLU A 227 10.71 -13.61 6.48
C GLU A 227 12.05 -12.99 6.05
N ALA A 228 12.22 -11.66 6.18
CA ALA A 228 13.44 -10.96 5.79
C ALA A 228 14.62 -11.20 6.75
N LEU A 229 14.36 -11.33 8.04
CA LEU A 229 15.38 -11.62 9.05
C LEU A 229 15.69 -13.12 9.16
N GLY A 230 14.73 -13.98 8.78
CA GLY A 230 14.89 -15.43 8.90
C GLY A 230 15.22 -15.87 10.33
N PRO A 231 16.29 -16.68 10.54
CA PRO A 231 16.65 -17.19 11.88
C PRO A 231 16.90 -16.09 12.93
N GLU A 232 17.30 -14.89 12.51
CA GLU A 232 17.58 -13.76 13.43
C GLU A 232 16.33 -13.23 14.16
N ALA A 233 15.13 -13.60 13.69
CA ALA A 233 13.86 -13.22 14.31
C ALA A 233 13.35 -14.21 15.36
N VAL A 234 13.93 -15.42 15.41
CA VAL A 234 13.44 -16.50 16.28
C VAL A 234 13.67 -16.16 17.74
N GLY A 235 12.59 -16.21 18.55
CA GLY A 235 12.64 -15.94 19.98
C GLY A 235 12.76 -14.48 20.39
N GLU A 236 12.82 -13.56 19.42
CA GLU A 236 12.91 -12.13 19.68
C GLU A 236 11.54 -11.48 19.85
N ASN A 237 11.44 -10.47 20.72
CA ASN A 237 10.26 -9.64 20.78
C ASN A 237 10.22 -8.61 19.62
N PHE A 238 9.04 -8.06 19.35
CA PHE A 238 8.84 -7.15 18.21
C PHE A 238 9.63 -5.84 18.32
N GLU A 239 9.97 -5.38 19.53
CA GLU A 239 10.76 -4.16 19.73
C GLU A 239 12.22 -4.40 19.32
N THR A 240 12.81 -5.48 19.79
CA THR A 240 14.17 -5.89 19.38
C THR A 240 14.25 -6.08 17.87
N ILE A 241 13.25 -6.73 17.28
CA ILE A 241 13.13 -6.92 15.84
C ILE A 241 13.09 -5.56 15.12
N GLY A 242 12.26 -4.63 15.59
CA GLY A 242 12.14 -3.30 15.00
C GLY A 242 13.47 -2.53 14.99
N PHE A 243 14.20 -2.52 16.10
CA PHE A 243 15.51 -1.88 16.16
C PHE A 243 16.57 -2.57 15.31
N LYS A 244 16.58 -3.90 15.22
CA LYS A 244 17.47 -4.64 14.29
C LYS A 244 17.21 -4.21 12.84
N VAL A 245 15.95 -4.13 12.43
CA VAL A 245 15.56 -3.70 11.08
C VAL A 245 16.01 -2.28 10.81
N MET A 246 15.72 -1.32 11.70
CA MET A 246 16.13 0.08 11.54
C MET A 246 17.65 0.22 11.40
N LYS A 247 18.40 -0.44 12.25
CA LYS A 247 19.88 -0.41 12.21
C LYS A 247 20.43 -0.96 10.90
N ARG A 248 19.89 -2.09 10.40
CA ARG A 248 20.36 -2.72 9.17
C ARG A 248 19.99 -1.92 7.92
N LEU A 249 18.82 -1.29 7.91
CA LEU A 249 18.34 -0.42 6.84
C LEU A 249 18.94 0.98 6.92
N GLN A 250 19.45 1.41 8.07
CA GLN A 250 19.83 2.80 8.31
C GLN A 250 18.69 3.76 7.95
N CYS A 251 17.43 3.33 8.18
CA CYS A 251 16.26 4.15 7.93
C CYS A 251 15.98 5.04 9.14
N ARG A 252 15.32 6.17 8.88
CA ARG A 252 15.02 7.18 9.92
C ARG A 252 13.92 6.69 10.85
N SER A 253 12.96 5.95 10.30
CA SER A 253 11.80 5.46 11.05
C SER A 253 11.29 4.14 10.48
N LEU A 254 10.61 3.37 11.34
CA LEU A 254 9.92 2.14 10.97
C LEU A 254 8.48 2.20 11.50
N VAL A 255 7.52 1.87 10.65
CA VAL A 255 6.11 1.68 11.02
C VAL A 255 5.79 0.20 10.84
N LEU A 256 5.80 -0.55 11.93
CA LEU A 256 5.50 -1.98 11.92
C LEU A 256 4.00 -2.20 12.05
N THR A 257 3.34 -2.66 10.98
CA THR A 257 1.91 -2.97 11.01
C THR A 257 1.68 -4.35 11.63
N ARG A 258 0.64 -4.45 12.51
CA ARG A 258 0.37 -5.61 13.35
C ARG A 258 -1.08 -6.07 13.31
N SER A 259 -1.72 -5.93 12.15
CA SER A 259 -3.12 -6.31 11.91
C SER A 259 -4.07 -5.71 12.96
N GLU A 260 -4.83 -6.52 13.69
CA GLU A 260 -5.77 -6.13 14.76
C GLU A 260 -5.09 -5.43 15.94
N HIS A 261 -3.77 -5.53 16.06
CA HIS A 261 -3.00 -4.82 17.10
C HIS A 261 -2.55 -3.43 16.66
N GLY A 262 -2.98 -2.97 15.48
CA GLY A 262 -2.66 -1.65 14.94
C GLY A 262 -1.23 -1.55 14.42
N MET A 263 -0.49 -0.53 14.82
CA MET A 263 0.88 -0.30 14.34
C MET A 263 1.82 0.19 15.44
N THR A 264 3.08 -0.21 15.35
CA THR A 264 4.14 0.21 16.27
C THR A 264 5.15 1.08 15.53
N LEU A 265 5.44 2.25 16.10
CA LEU A 265 6.32 3.26 15.56
C LEU A 265 7.68 3.20 16.23
N PHE A 266 8.70 3.11 15.41
CA PHE A 266 10.10 3.23 15.81
C PHE A 266 10.68 4.47 15.12
N GLU A 267 11.28 5.35 15.89
CA GLU A 267 11.89 6.58 15.41
C GLU A 267 13.19 6.80 16.15
N GLU A 268 14.20 7.30 15.46
CA GLU A 268 15.51 7.54 16.05
C GLU A 268 15.41 8.49 17.25
N ASN A 269 16.00 8.09 18.37
CA ASN A 269 16.00 8.84 19.63
C ASN A 269 14.62 9.13 20.25
N GLN A 270 13.58 8.35 19.88
CA GLN A 270 12.25 8.43 20.46
C GLN A 270 11.86 7.10 21.12
N PRO A 271 11.00 7.12 22.14
CA PRO A 271 10.45 5.88 22.68
C PRO A 271 9.58 5.18 21.65
N VAL A 272 9.53 3.85 21.73
CA VAL A 272 8.62 3.04 20.90
C VAL A 272 7.18 3.38 21.27
N ARG A 273 6.34 3.62 20.28
CA ARG A 273 4.92 3.97 20.45
C ARG A 273 4.04 3.02 19.69
N THR A 274 2.99 2.50 20.32
CA THR A 274 2.02 1.62 19.67
C THR A 274 0.67 2.31 19.57
N ILE A 275 0.15 2.41 18.36
CA ILE A 275 -1.18 2.93 18.02
C ILE A 275 -2.08 1.72 17.76
N PRO A 276 -3.15 1.48 18.55
CA PRO A 276 -4.09 0.39 18.29
C PRO A 276 -4.95 0.70 17.07
N THR A 277 -5.52 -0.32 16.46
CA THR A 277 -6.50 -0.13 15.37
C THR A 277 -7.72 0.66 15.85
N VAL A 278 -8.23 1.52 14.96
CA VAL A 278 -9.47 2.28 15.17
C VAL A 278 -10.63 1.75 14.29
N ALA A 279 -10.44 0.63 13.61
CA ALA A 279 -11.49 -0.02 12.84
C ALA A 279 -12.65 -0.43 13.78
N ARG A 280 -13.89 -0.05 13.41
CA ARG A 280 -15.11 -0.37 14.16
C ARG A 280 -15.68 -1.74 13.74
N GLU A 281 -15.70 -1.99 12.45
CA GLU A 281 -16.11 -3.26 11.85
C GLU A 281 -15.07 -3.64 10.77
N VAL A 282 -14.85 -4.91 10.52
CA VAL A 282 -13.93 -5.38 9.49
C VAL A 282 -14.70 -6.24 8.51
N PHE A 283 -14.82 -5.77 7.27
CA PHE A 283 -15.41 -6.52 6.16
C PHE A 283 -14.35 -7.14 5.26
N ASP A 284 -13.34 -6.36 4.88
CA ASP A 284 -12.23 -6.81 4.04
C ASP A 284 -10.95 -6.07 4.46
N VAL A 285 -9.84 -6.78 4.52
CA VAL A 285 -8.53 -6.20 4.86
C VAL A 285 -7.65 -5.98 3.63
N SER A 286 -8.19 -6.26 2.44
CA SER A 286 -7.47 -6.16 1.17
C SER A 286 -7.27 -4.68 0.80
N GLY A 287 -6.01 -4.21 0.79
CA GLY A 287 -5.70 -2.81 0.46
C GLY A 287 -5.39 -1.93 1.67
N ALA A 288 -5.64 -2.41 2.91
CA ALA A 288 -5.36 -1.63 4.12
C ALA A 288 -3.89 -1.16 4.20
N GLY A 289 -2.94 -2.01 3.81
CA GLY A 289 -1.52 -1.66 3.73
C GLY A 289 -1.23 -0.53 2.74
N ASP A 290 -1.88 -0.59 1.57
CA ASP A 290 -1.77 0.41 0.50
C ASP A 290 -2.34 1.76 0.95
N THR A 291 -3.48 1.75 1.65
CA THR A 291 -4.10 2.93 2.26
C THR A 291 -3.22 3.54 3.35
N VAL A 292 -2.61 2.71 4.20
CA VAL A 292 -1.65 3.16 5.22
C VAL A 292 -0.46 3.86 4.58
N ILE A 293 0.22 3.26 3.59
CA ILE A 293 1.42 3.85 3.01
C ILE A 293 1.12 5.14 2.23
N ALA A 294 -0.01 5.20 1.52
CA ALA A 294 -0.46 6.38 0.80
C ALA A 294 -0.71 7.55 1.75
N THR A 295 -1.53 7.34 2.79
CA THR A 295 -1.87 8.37 3.79
C THR A 295 -0.65 8.82 4.57
N LEU A 296 0.17 7.88 5.04
CA LEU A 296 1.41 8.15 5.76
C LEU A 296 2.35 9.06 4.95
N THR A 297 2.54 8.73 3.68
CA THR A 297 3.44 9.50 2.81
C THR A 297 2.92 10.90 2.52
N LEU A 298 1.63 11.03 2.21
CA LEU A 298 1.00 12.34 2.01
C LEU A 298 1.14 13.21 3.26
N ALA A 299 0.82 12.67 4.45
CA ALA A 299 0.91 13.41 5.70
C ALA A 299 2.34 13.87 6.00
N LEU A 300 3.33 12.99 5.82
CA LEU A 300 4.75 13.36 5.99
C LEU A 300 5.19 14.45 5.01
N THR A 301 4.74 14.41 3.76
CA THR A 301 5.04 15.47 2.78
C THR A 301 4.31 16.77 3.07
N ALA A 302 3.18 16.73 3.80
CA ALA A 302 2.48 17.90 4.30
C ALA A 302 3.12 18.49 5.58
N GLY A 303 4.17 17.85 6.13
CA GLY A 303 4.90 18.33 7.30
C GLY A 303 4.48 17.70 8.63
N ALA A 304 3.65 16.64 8.58
CA ALA A 304 3.27 15.91 9.79
C ALA A 304 4.49 15.24 10.46
N THR A 305 4.45 15.13 11.78
CA THR A 305 5.32 14.22 12.52
C THR A 305 4.98 12.77 12.20
N LEU A 306 5.89 11.83 12.49
CA LEU A 306 5.60 10.40 12.27
C LEU A 306 4.35 9.94 13.00
N LEU A 307 4.15 10.41 14.24
CA LEU A 307 2.99 10.05 15.05
C LEU A 307 1.68 10.56 14.43
N GLN A 308 1.63 11.82 13.98
CA GLN A 308 0.47 12.39 13.31
C GLN A 308 0.16 11.68 11.99
N ALA A 309 1.20 11.42 11.18
CA ALA A 309 1.05 10.70 9.92
C ALA A 309 0.55 9.26 10.13
N ALA A 310 1.07 8.55 11.14
CA ALA A 310 0.61 7.22 11.49
C ALA A 310 -0.81 7.20 12.07
N ALA A 311 -1.19 8.23 12.85
CA ALA A 311 -2.55 8.38 13.34
C ALA A 311 -3.54 8.57 12.18
N LEU A 312 -3.26 9.48 11.23
CA LEU A 312 -4.09 9.65 10.03
C LEU A 312 -4.19 8.36 9.19
N ALA A 313 -3.06 7.68 9.00
CA ALA A 313 -3.01 6.42 8.28
C ALA A 313 -3.84 5.31 8.96
N ASN A 314 -3.85 5.28 10.30
CA ASN A 314 -4.65 4.34 11.08
C ASN A 314 -6.16 4.61 10.93
N TYR A 315 -6.58 5.89 10.96
CA TYR A 315 -7.97 6.26 10.68
C TYR A 315 -8.39 5.92 9.25
N ALA A 316 -7.55 6.22 8.26
CA ALA A 316 -7.82 5.89 6.87
C ALA A 316 -7.94 4.38 6.64
N ALA A 317 -7.01 3.58 7.19
CA ALA A 317 -7.10 2.12 7.14
C ALA A 317 -8.35 1.59 7.85
N GLY A 318 -8.73 2.19 8.99
CA GLY A 318 -9.97 1.84 9.70
C GLY A 318 -11.22 2.05 8.84
N ILE A 319 -11.28 3.15 8.06
CA ILE A 319 -12.39 3.41 7.13
C ILE A 319 -12.36 2.44 5.96
N GLU A 320 -11.19 2.14 5.43
CA GLU A 320 -11.02 1.24 4.27
C GLU A 320 -11.50 -0.18 4.57
N VAL A 321 -11.10 -0.78 5.71
CA VAL A 321 -11.48 -2.14 6.08
C VAL A 321 -12.98 -2.29 6.42
N GLU A 322 -13.69 -1.19 6.61
CA GLU A 322 -15.16 -1.15 6.76
C GLU A 322 -15.88 -1.18 5.39
N LYS A 323 -15.14 -1.16 4.27
CA LYS A 323 -15.67 -1.26 2.90
C LYS A 323 -15.47 -2.68 2.35
N LEU A 324 -16.26 -3.06 1.34
CA LEU A 324 -16.14 -4.36 0.70
C LEU A 324 -15.18 -4.31 -0.49
N GLY A 325 -14.15 -5.15 -0.46
CA GLY A 325 -13.10 -5.21 -1.48
C GLY A 325 -12.11 -4.06 -1.36
N VAL A 326 -11.15 -4.00 -2.28
CA VAL A 326 -10.17 -2.90 -2.35
C VAL A 326 -10.90 -1.58 -2.57
N ALA A 327 -10.78 -0.64 -1.65
CA ALA A 327 -11.47 0.65 -1.71
C ALA A 327 -10.52 1.81 -1.36
N THR A 328 -10.79 2.98 -1.92
CA THR A 328 -10.06 4.20 -1.56
C THR A 328 -10.79 4.94 -0.44
N VAL A 329 -10.06 5.80 0.26
CA VAL A 329 -10.59 6.69 1.30
C VAL A 329 -10.41 8.12 0.84
N SER A 330 -11.50 8.90 0.86
CA SER A 330 -11.44 10.32 0.49
C SER A 330 -11.01 11.18 1.68
N ALA A 331 -10.53 12.39 1.39
CA ALA A 331 -10.21 13.38 2.41
C ALA A 331 -11.44 13.77 3.24
N GLU A 332 -12.63 13.78 2.61
CA GLU A 332 -13.91 14.07 3.26
C GLU A 332 -14.28 12.96 4.26
N GLU A 333 -14.20 11.69 3.86
CA GLU A 333 -14.47 10.54 4.74
C GLU A 333 -13.52 10.54 5.95
N LEU A 334 -12.23 10.84 5.71
CA LEU A 334 -11.23 10.91 6.78
C LEU A 334 -11.50 12.07 7.74
N SER A 335 -11.87 13.24 7.20
CA SER A 335 -12.24 14.41 8.01
C SER A 335 -13.50 14.15 8.84
N GLN A 336 -14.51 13.54 8.25
CA GLN A 336 -15.75 13.20 8.95
C GLN A 336 -15.50 12.22 10.10
N ARG A 337 -14.69 11.18 9.89
CA ARG A 337 -14.32 10.23 10.93
C ARG A 337 -13.63 10.92 12.12
N LEU A 338 -12.71 11.86 11.86
CA LEU A 338 -12.04 12.62 12.92
C LEU A 338 -13.01 13.50 13.70
N LEU A 339 -13.95 14.17 13.02
CA LEU A 339 -14.98 14.99 13.67
C LEU A 339 -15.91 14.15 14.57
N GLU A 340 -16.32 12.97 14.11
CA GLU A 340 -17.08 12.03 14.93
C GLU A 340 -16.33 11.66 16.23
N GLU A 341 -15.02 11.37 16.10
CA GLU A 341 -14.17 11.02 17.25
C GLU A 341 -13.86 12.19 18.19
N MET A 342 -14.08 13.44 17.75
CA MET A 342 -13.96 14.63 18.62
C MET A 342 -15.21 14.85 19.48
N ASN A 343 -16.36 14.35 19.02
CA ASN A 343 -17.64 14.52 19.70
C ASN A 343 -17.96 13.40 20.71
N HIS A 344 -17.08 12.41 20.82
CA HIS A 344 -17.17 11.27 21.77
C HIS A 344 -15.97 11.23 22.73
#